data_be8b6c58ce6a6d7717207cc3c8defb07
#
_entry.id   be8b6c58ce6a6d7717207cc3c8defb07
#
_cell.length_a   1.000
_cell.length_b   1.000
_cell.length_c   1.000
_cell.angle_alpha   90.00
_cell.angle_beta   90.00
_cell.angle_gamma   90.00
#
_symmetry.space_group_name_H-M   'P 1'
#
loop_
_entity.id
_entity.type
_entity.pdbx_description
1 polymer ?
#
loop_
_entity_poly.entity_id
_entity_poly.type
_entity_poly.pdbx_seq_one_letter_code
_entity_poly.pdbx_strand_id
1 'polypeptide(L)'
;MELKFKAIHPKIGREIPLPQFATPGSAAMDLRACLDGPVTLQAGARAVIPTGLAMALPSADYVALVFARSGLGIKKGVCLSNGAGVIDSDYRGEIAVGLVNLSGEDYTVQPGDRIAQLMVVPVVQPTVTLADELDETGRGSGGLGSTGR
;
A
#
# COMPACT_ATOMS: atom_id res chain seq x y z
N MET A 1 -0.71 -4.89 20.54
CA MET A 1 -1.12 -3.75 19.70
C MET A 1 -2.43 -4.12 19.02
N GLU A 2 -3.41 -3.23 19.01
CA GLU A 2 -4.69 -3.45 18.31
C GLU A 2 -4.75 -2.53 17.08
N LEU A 3 -5.10 -3.08 15.91
CA LEU A 3 -5.37 -2.36 14.69
C LEU A 3 -6.88 -2.40 14.43
N LYS A 4 -7.52 -1.23 14.33
CA LYS A 4 -8.97 -1.14 14.14
C LYS A 4 -9.30 -0.88 12.68
N PHE A 5 -10.17 -1.71 12.11
CA PHE A 5 -10.79 -1.45 10.82
C PHE A 5 -12.27 -1.09 11.01
N LYS A 6 -12.73 -0.12 10.22
CA LYS A 6 -14.14 0.23 10.09
C LYS A 6 -14.61 -0.17 8.69
N ALA A 7 -15.63 -1.03 8.64
CA ALA A 7 -16.34 -1.31 7.40
C ALA A 7 -17.15 -0.07 7.01
N ILE A 8 -16.93 0.44 5.81
CA ILE A 8 -17.68 1.56 5.22
C ILE A 8 -18.55 1.11 4.04
N HIS A 9 -18.40 -0.15 3.62
CA HIS A 9 -19.23 -0.79 2.61
C HIS A 9 -19.88 -2.07 3.18
N PRO A 10 -21.17 -2.36 2.89
CA PRO A 10 -21.90 -3.49 3.49
C PRO A 10 -21.36 -4.87 3.10
N LYS A 11 -20.59 -5.00 2.03
CA LYS A 11 -19.92 -6.25 1.64
C LYS A 11 -18.82 -6.69 2.61
N ILE A 12 -18.25 -5.75 3.37
CA ILE A 12 -17.14 -6.04 4.29
C ILE A 12 -17.64 -6.87 5.47
N GLY A 13 -16.93 -7.97 5.77
CA GLY A 13 -17.31 -8.93 6.80
C GLY A 13 -18.39 -9.92 6.37
N ARG A 14 -18.88 -9.83 5.12
CA ARG A 14 -19.87 -10.74 4.54
C ARG A 14 -19.31 -11.43 3.29
N GLU A 15 -19.25 -10.71 2.18
CA GLU A 15 -18.71 -11.18 0.89
C GLU A 15 -17.18 -10.99 0.82
N ILE A 16 -16.67 -9.93 1.44
CA ILE A 16 -15.25 -9.57 1.49
C ILE A 16 -14.78 -9.67 2.94
N PRO A 17 -13.85 -10.58 3.26
CA PRO A 17 -13.33 -10.72 4.62
C PRO A 17 -12.50 -9.49 5.02
N LEU A 18 -12.40 -9.24 6.33
CA LEU A 18 -11.45 -8.27 6.89
C LEU A 18 -10.01 -8.68 6.52
N PRO A 19 -9.09 -7.70 6.42
CA PRO A 19 -7.67 -7.99 6.26
C PRO A 19 -7.17 -8.87 7.40
N GLN A 20 -6.41 -9.91 7.05
CA GLN A 20 -5.82 -10.84 8.01
C GLN A 20 -4.48 -11.36 7.50
N PHE A 21 -3.62 -11.77 8.39
CA PHE A 21 -2.39 -12.45 8.05
C PHE A 21 -2.69 -13.84 7.50
N ALA A 22 -2.13 -14.17 6.33
CA ALA A 22 -2.37 -15.46 5.68
C ALA A 22 -1.71 -16.63 6.45
N THR A 23 -0.60 -16.36 7.12
CA THR A 23 0.15 -17.31 7.96
C THR A 23 0.69 -16.62 9.20
N PRO A 24 1.10 -17.35 10.26
CA PRO A 24 1.73 -16.74 11.45
C PRO A 24 3.01 -15.95 11.14
N GLY A 25 3.70 -16.25 10.05
CA GLY A 25 4.91 -15.55 9.61
C GLY A 25 4.68 -14.44 8.58
N SER A 26 3.43 -14.17 8.19
CA SER A 26 3.13 -13.10 7.24
C SER A 26 3.39 -11.74 7.86
N ALA A 27 4.09 -10.85 7.14
CA ALA A 27 4.37 -9.47 7.57
C ALA A 27 3.28 -8.49 7.14
N ALA A 28 2.45 -8.84 6.15
CA ALA A 28 1.43 -8.00 5.58
C ALA A 28 0.08 -8.73 5.47
N MET A 29 -1.00 -7.97 5.44
CA MET A 29 -2.37 -8.42 5.23
C MET A 29 -2.83 -8.03 3.83
N ASP A 30 -3.59 -8.89 3.16
CA ASP A 30 -4.14 -8.58 1.84
C ASP A 30 -5.26 -7.52 1.93
N LEU A 31 -5.20 -6.54 1.02
CA LEU A 31 -6.31 -5.62 0.72
C LEU A 31 -7.05 -6.13 -0.52
N ARG A 32 -8.39 -6.11 -0.43
CA ARG A 32 -9.26 -6.62 -1.51
C ARG A 32 -10.06 -5.51 -2.17
N ALA A 33 -10.36 -5.71 -3.44
CA ALA A 33 -11.22 -4.82 -4.22
C ALA A 33 -12.67 -4.90 -3.74
N CYS A 34 -13.22 -3.79 -3.27
CA CYS A 34 -14.62 -3.66 -2.90
C CYS A 34 -15.39 -3.01 -4.05
N LEU A 35 -15.77 -3.81 -5.03
CA LEU A 35 -16.41 -3.38 -6.27
C LEU A 35 -17.82 -3.98 -6.39
N ASP A 36 -18.70 -3.30 -7.13
CA ASP A 36 -20.01 -3.84 -7.50
C ASP A 36 -19.97 -4.65 -8.80
N GLY A 37 -18.96 -4.43 -9.61
CA GLY A 37 -18.72 -5.17 -10.86
C GLY A 37 -17.23 -5.12 -11.23
N PRO A 38 -16.82 -5.88 -12.26
CA PRO A 38 -15.44 -5.91 -12.72
C PRO A 38 -14.97 -4.54 -13.23
N VAL A 39 -13.69 -4.23 -13.01
CA VAL A 39 -13.01 -3.05 -13.56
C VAL A 39 -11.84 -3.48 -14.42
N THR A 40 -11.89 -3.16 -15.71
CA THR A 40 -10.80 -3.48 -16.65
C THR A 40 -9.83 -2.32 -16.76
N LEU A 41 -8.56 -2.59 -16.48
CA LEU A 41 -7.44 -1.70 -16.73
C LEU A 41 -6.82 -2.08 -18.07
N GLN A 42 -6.99 -1.23 -19.07
CA GLN A 42 -6.29 -1.38 -20.34
C GLN A 42 -4.77 -1.27 -20.13
N ALA A 43 -3.99 -1.76 -21.09
CA ALA A 43 -2.54 -1.59 -21.08
C ALA A 43 -2.14 -0.11 -20.88
N GLY A 44 -1.30 0.20 -19.90
CA GLY A 44 -0.89 1.55 -19.52
C GLY A 44 -1.90 2.36 -18.69
N ALA A 45 -3.13 1.88 -18.52
CA ALA A 45 -4.17 2.59 -17.80
C ALA A 45 -4.00 2.51 -16.27
N ARG A 46 -4.63 3.47 -15.57
CA ARG A 46 -4.69 3.55 -14.11
C ARG A 46 -6.14 3.58 -13.64
N ALA A 47 -6.41 2.98 -12.49
CA ALA A 47 -7.67 3.10 -11.80
C ALA A 47 -7.46 3.17 -10.28
N VAL A 48 -8.37 3.83 -9.59
CA VAL A 48 -8.45 3.82 -8.13
C VAL A 48 -9.49 2.79 -7.73
N ILE A 49 -9.08 1.79 -6.96
CA ILE A 49 -9.93 0.68 -6.53
C ILE A 49 -10.25 0.85 -5.05
N PRO A 50 -11.52 0.99 -4.67
CA PRO A 50 -11.94 1.07 -3.28
C PRO A 50 -11.75 -0.26 -2.57
N THR A 51 -11.47 -0.22 -1.25
CA THR A 51 -11.40 -1.42 -0.40
C THR A 51 -12.61 -1.58 0.50
N GLY A 52 -13.47 -0.56 0.62
CA GLY A 52 -14.60 -0.55 1.54
C GLY A 52 -14.21 -0.44 3.02
N LEU A 53 -12.95 -0.11 3.30
CA LEU A 53 -12.36 -0.08 4.64
C LEU A 53 -11.77 1.28 4.97
N ALA A 54 -12.00 1.75 6.19
CA ALA A 54 -11.18 2.74 6.86
C ALA A 54 -10.46 2.09 8.05
N MET A 55 -9.37 2.71 8.53
CA MET A 55 -8.59 2.17 9.64
C MET A 55 -8.19 3.23 10.66
N ALA A 56 -7.81 2.77 11.85
CA ALA A 56 -7.16 3.59 12.86
C ALA A 56 -5.94 2.87 13.41
N LEU A 57 -4.78 3.50 13.30
CA LEU A 57 -3.55 3.06 13.95
C LEU A 57 -3.60 3.33 15.46
N PRO A 58 -2.86 2.56 16.28
CA PRO A 58 -2.94 2.68 17.74
C PRO A 58 -2.32 3.98 18.28
N SER A 59 -1.33 4.56 17.59
CA SER A 59 -0.69 5.83 17.95
C SER A 59 0.07 6.43 16.75
N ALA A 60 0.60 7.64 16.92
CA ALA A 60 1.46 8.31 15.95
C ALA A 60 2.86 7.65 15.79
N ASP A 61 3.19 6.66 16.63
CA ASP A 61 4.44 5.90 16.50
C ASP A 61 4.41 4.87 15.38
N TYR A 62 3.27 4.74 14.67
CA TYR A 62 3.07 3.77 13.61
C TYR A 62 2.56 4.43 12.34
N VAL A 63 2.92 3.83 11.22
CA VAL A 63 2.40 4.12 9.89
C VAL A 63 1.94 2.82 9.24
N ALA A 64 0.88 2.88 8.43
CA ALA A 64 0.53 1.74 7.58
C ALA A 64 1.07 1.99 6.16
N LEU A 65 1.74 0.98 5.64
CA LEU A 65 2.31 0.99 4.29
C LEU A 65 1.55 0.02 3.40
N VAL A 66 1.21 0.47 2.21
CA VAL A 66 0.54 -0.34 1.18
C VAL A 66 1.51 -0.59 0.04
N PHE A 67 1.64 -1.85 -0.34
CA PHE A 67 2.53 -2.31 -1.40
C PHE A 67 1.80 -3.16 -2.43
N ALA A 68 2.39 -3.25 -3.62
CA ALA A 68 1.96 -4.20 -4.63
C ALA A 68 2.17 -5.64 -4.14
N ARG A 69 1.32 -6.55 -4.61
CA ARG A 69 1.50 -7.99 -4.40
C ARG A 69 2.42 -8.56 -5.48
N SER A 70 3.36 -9.41 -5.08
CA SER A 70 4.34 -10.03 -5.99
C SER A 70 3.67 -10.77 -7.15
N GLY A 71 2.62 -11.56 -6.87
CA GLY A 71 1.92 -12.30 -7.92
C GLY A 71 1.21 -11.41 -8.94
N LEU A 72 0.71 -10.25 -8.51
CA LEU A 72 0.05 -9.28 -9.39
C LEU A 72 1.09 -8.44 -10.15
N GLY A 73 2.08 -7.89 -9.45
CA GLY A 73 3.13 -7.05 -10.05
C GLY A 73 4.03 -7.82 -11.00
N ILE A 74 4.59 -8.95 -10.56
CA ILE A 74 5.59 -9.69 -11.36
C ILE A 74 4.93 -10.47 -12.49
N LYS A 75 3.81 -11.17 -12.23
CA LYS A 75 3.20 -12.05 -13.23
C LYS A 75 2.21 -11.36 -14.16
N LYS A 76 1.57 -10.27 -13.71
CA LYS A 76 0.51 -9.57 -14.45
C LYS A 76 0.88 -8.15 -14.84
N GLY A 77 2.02 -7.63 -14.35
CA GLY A 77 2.42 -6.26 -14.63
C GLY A 77 1.54 -5.19 -13.97
N VAL A 78 0.68 -5.57 -13.01
CA VAL A 78 -0.22 -4.63 -12.32
C VAL A 78 0.33 -4.34 -10.94
N CYS A 79 0.59 -3.06 -10.66
CA CYS A 79 1.19 -2.61 -9.42
C CYS A 79 0.54 -1.30 -8.93
N LEU A 80 1.04 -0.74 -7.82
CA LEU A 80 0.56 0.53 -7.32
C LEU A 80 1.00 1.68 -8.24
N SER A 81 0.08 2.57 -8.59
CA SER A 81 0.36 3.73 -9.44
C SER A 81 1.22 4.81 -8.75
N ASN A 82 1.27 4.80 -7.42
CA ASN A 82 2.10 5.68 -6.58
C ASN A 82 3.36 5.00 -6.02
N GLY A 83 3.66 3.78 -6.45
CA GLY A 83 4.79 2.98 -5.95
C GLY A 83 4.53 2.36 -4.57
N ALA A 84 4.25 3.16 -3.56
CA ALA A 84 3.83 2.75 -2.23
C ALA A 84 2.77 3.69 -1.68
N GLY A 85 1.82 3.17 -0.92
CA GLY A 85 0.86 3.97 -0.16
C GLY A 85 1.38 4.20 1.25
N VAL A 86 1.24 5.44 1.74
CA VAL A 86 1.54 5.80 3.14
C VAL A 86 0.23 6.25 3.76
N ILE A 87 -0.18 5.58 4.83
CA ILE A 87 -1.41 5.89 5.56
C ILE A 87 -1.03 6.37 6.95
N ASP A 88 -1.25 7.65 7.20
CA ASP A 88 -0.94 8.32 8.45
C ASP A 88 -1.82 7.81 9.61
N SER A 89 -1.33 7.96 10.83
CA SER A 89 -2.03 7.47 12.03
C SER A 89 -3.37 8.16 12.28
N ASP A 90 -3.55 9.37 11.81
CA ASP A 90 -4.76 10.20 11.94
C ASP A 90 -5.67 10.17 10.70
N TYR A 91 -5.30 9.45 9.63
CA TYR A 91 -6.18 9.26 8.48
C TYR A 91 -7.40 8.40 8.84
N ARG A 92 -8.60 8.85 8.46
CA ARG A 92 -9.87 8.15 8.75
C ARG A 92 -10.73 7.94 7.49
N GLY A 93 -10.20 8.30 6.32
CA GLY A 93 -10.87 8.07 5.04
C GLY A 93 -10.79 6.61 4.60
N GLU A 94 -11.45 6.32 3.48
CA GLU A 94 -11.37 5.01 2.85
C GLU A 94 -9.94 4.72 2.36
N ILE A 95 -9.48 3.51 2.61
CA ILE A 95 -8.27 2.98 1.98
C ILE A 95 -8.61 2.66 0.53
N ALA A 96 -8.16 3.48 -0.39
CA ALA A 96 -8.30 3.25 -1.82
C ALA A 96 -6.94 2.93 -2.44
N VAL A 97 -6.90 1.96 -3.34
CA VAL A 97 -5.67 1.48 -3.97
C VAL A 97 -5.60 1.97 -5.42
N GLY A 98 -4.66 2.86 -5.70
CA GLY A 98 -4.34 3.26 -7.06
C GLY A 98 -3.55 2.14 -7.76
N LEU A 99 -4.12 1.55 -8.81
CA LEU A 99 -3.46 0.54 -9.64
C LEU A 99 -3.04 1.13 -11.00
N VAL A 100 -1.96 0.61 -11.54
CA VAL A 100 -1.51 0.83 -12.92
C VAL A 100 -1.21 -0.51 -13.57
N ASN A 101 -1.64 -0.67 -14.81
CA ASN A 101 -1.32 -1.82 -15.63
C ASN A 101 -0.13 -1.50 -16.53
N LEU A 102 1.04 -2.04 -16.21
CA LEU A 102 2.31 -1.87 -16.96
C LEU A 102 2.55 -3.01 -17.97
N SER A 103 1.58 -3.95 -18.10
CA SER A 103 1.67 -5.01 -19.10
C SER A 103 1.19 -4.52 -20.48
N GLY A 104 1.38 -5.35 -21.51
CA GLY A 104 0.88 -5.10 -22.86
C GLY A 104 -0.56 -5.59 -23.09
N GLU A 105 -1.22 -6.16 -22.07
CA GLU A 105 -2.55 -6.76 -22.17
C GLU A 105 -3.51 -6.13 -21.17
N ASP A 106 -4.82 -6.16 -21.45
CA ASP A 106 -5.82 -5.70 -20.50
C ASP A 106 -5.86 -6.60 -19.26
N TYR A 107 -6.05 -6.00 -18.10
CA TYR A 107 -6.22 -6.71 -16.83
C TYR A 107 -7.54 -6.34 -16.19
N THR A 108 -8.37 -7.34 -15.85
CA THR A 108 -9.65 -7.11 -15.19
C THR A 108 -9.58 -7.47 -13.72
N VAL A 109 -9.84 -6.48 -12.86
CA VAL A 109 -10.00 -6.64 -11.40
C VAL A 109 -11.43 -7.07 -11.13
N GLN A 110 -11.61 -8.21 -10.47
CA GLN A 110 -12.91 -8.71 -10.04
C GLN A 110 -13.24 -8.24 -8.61
N PRO A 111 -14.52 -8.11 -8.25
CA PRO A 111 -14.92 -7.91 -6.85
C PRO A 111 -14.30 -8.98 -5.94
N GLY A 112 -13.68 -8.55 -4.82
CA GLY A 112 -13.02 -9.45 -3.87
C GLY A 112 -11.58 -9.85 -4.22
N ASP A 113 -11.06 -9.47 -5.38
CA ASP A 113 -9.66 -9.72 -5.74
C ASP A 113 -8.69 -9.08 -4.73
N ARG A 114 -7.61 -9.79 -4.45
CA ARG A 114 -6.50 -9.28 -3.63
C ARG A 114 -5.63 -8.38 -4.49
N ILE A 115 -5.73 -7.07 -4.30
CA ILE A 115 -5.12 -6.04 -5.17
C ILE A 115 -3.84 -5.41 -4.62
N ALA A 116 -3.68 -5.44 -3.31
CA ALA A 116 -2.52 -4.88 -2.61
C ALA A 116 -2.29 -5.63 -1.30
N GLN A 117 -1.24 -5.26 -0.59
CA GLN A 117 -0.96 -5.75 0.76
C GLN A 117 -0.60 -4.58 1.67
N LEU A 118 -1.05 -4.64 2.92
CA LEU A 118 -0.86 -3.63 3.94
C LEU A 118 -0.04 -4.19 5.09
N MET A 119 0.98 -3.45 5.52
CA MET A 119 1.75 -3.73 6.73
C MET A 119 1.79 -2.49 7.64
N VAL A 120 1.92 -2.72 8.95
CA VAL A 120 2.10 -1.65 9.93
C VAL A 120 3.53 -1.69 10.43
N VAL A 121 4.20 -0.54 10.41
CA VAL A 121 5.59 -0.41 10.88
C VAL A 121 5.72 0.75 11.85
N PRO A 122 6.69 0.70 12.78
CA PRO A 122 7.02 1.84 13.62
C PRO A 122 7.61 2.97 12.76
N VAL A 123 7.35 4.21 13.16
CA VAL A 123 7.86 5.40 12.48
C VAL A 123 8.44 6.37 13.49
N VAL A 124 9.47 7.08 13.09
CA VAL A 124 10.06 8.16 13.89
C VAL A 124 9.69 9.49 13.23
N GLN A 125 9.22 10.45 14.01
CA GLN A 125 8.93 11.82 13.59
C GLN A 125 9.97 12.76 14.17
N PRO A 126 11.11 12.98 13.49
CA PRO A 126 12.17 13.85 14.00
C PRO A 126 11.76 15.32 13.91
N THR A 127 12.30 16.15 14.79
CA THR A 127 12.26 17.59 14.62
C THR A 127 13.16 17.98 13.44
N VAL A 128 12.60 18.72 12.49
CA VAL A 128 13.35 19.20 11.32
C VAL A 128 13.97 20.56 11.64
N THR A 129 15.27 20.69 11.43
CA THR A 129 16.01 21.95 11.59
C THR A 129 16.83 22.22 10.33
N LEU A 130 17.00 23.50 10.00
CA LEU A 130 17.93 23.93 8.97
C LEU A 130 19.31 24.04 9.60
N ALA A 131 20.31 23.43 8.97
CA ALA A 131 21.72 23.53 9.37
C ALA A 131 22.52 24.19 8.25
N ASP A 132 23.49 25.01 8.60
CA ASP A 132 24.39 25.66 7.63
C ASP A 132 25.37 24.64 7.06
N GLU A 133 25.79 23.65 7.85
CA GLU A 133 26.70 22.59 7.47
C GLU A 133 26.22 21.23 7.99
N LEU A 134 26.63 20.16 7.33
CA LEU A 134 26.44 18.78 7.77
C LEU A 134 27.79 18.15 8.09
N ASP A 135 27.78 17.17 8.96
CA ASP A 135 28.98 16.42 9.35
C ASP A 135 29.66 15.78 8.14
N GLU A 136 30.98 15.78 8.10
CA GLU A 136 31.77 15.09 7.09
C GLU A 136 31.67 13.56 7.30
N THR A 137 31.54 12.84 6.20
CA THR A 137 31.53 11.36 6.22
C THR A 137 32.48 10.81 5.17
N GLY A 138 32.96 9.59 5.35
CA GLY A 138 33.83 8.93 4.36
C GLY A 138 33.17 8.72 2.99
N ARG A 139 31.83 8.81 2.89
CA ARG A 139 31.08 8.79 1.63
C ARG A 139 30.96 10.19 1.01
N GLY A 140 30.94 11.24 1.81
CA GLY A 140 30.71 12.62 1.37
C GLY A 140 29.44 12.75 0.54
N SER A 141 29.52 13.46 -0.59
CA SER A 141 28.41 13.68 -1.53
C SER A 141 28.21 12.53 -2.55
N GLY A 142 28.93 11.42 -2.41
CA GLY A 142 28.83 10.27 -3.33
C GLY A 142 27.44 9.63 -3.35
N GLY A 143 26.77 9.60 -4.52
CA GLY A 143 25.45 9.02 -4.76
C GLY A 143 25.44 8.18 -6.04
N LEU A 144 24.27 7.76 -6.49
CA LEU A 144 23.97 7.14 -7.80
C LEU A 144 25.07 6.19 -8.35
N GLY A 145 25.43 5.16 -7.55
CA GLY A 145 26.42 4.14 -7.95
C GLY A 145 27.86 4.49 -7.58
N SER A 146 28.13 5.51 -6.74
CA SER A 146 29.48 5.87 -6.27
C SER A 146 30.20 4.75 -5.50
N THR A 147 29.49 3.73 -5.04
CA THR A 147 30.04 2.54 -4.34
C THR A 147 30.35 1.37 -5.27
N GLY A 148 30.26 1.57 -6.59
CA GLY A 148 30.53 0.55 -7.60
C GLY A 148 29.29 -0.23 -8.05
N ARG A 149 29.51 -1.15 -9.01
CA ARG A 149 28.53 -2.14 -9.48
C ARG A 149 28.76 -3.47 -8.81
#